data_18dd77a7fbd0db48482955544e675316
#
_entry.id   18dd77a7fbd0db48482955544e675316
#
_cell.length_a   1.000
_cell.length_b   1.000
_cell.length_c   1.000
_cell.angle_alpha   90.00
_cell.angle_beta   90.00
_cell.angle_gamma   90.00
#
_symmetry.space_group_name_H-M   'P 1'
#
loop_
_entity.id
_entity.type
_entity.pdbx_description
1 polymer ?
#
loop_
_entity_poly.entity_id
_entity_poly.type
_entity_poly.pdbx_seq_one_letter_code
_entity_poly.pdbx_strand_id
1 'polypeptide(L)'
;MNEEKLIQRDRMRFVKNSMCANLCYLGLLFDVFYFVLLYRSDVGTYYYTIQIGASIVYNLLFLLIVFLASEEVKNYNKKYSYILLAVGAMQIVRIFVIPMAAHAATIVEDGAEVAVMGDSQFIRSALYLAVSAACLIVSAVVNIMRSNTLEAHNKYLESQKA
;
A
#
# COMPACT_ATOMS: atom_id res chain seq x y z
N MET A 1 19.23 19.25 -25.53
CA MET A 1 18.62 18.12 -24.76
C MET A 1 19.36 16.86 -25.18
N ASN A 2 19.87 16.02 -24.22
CA ASN A 2 20.69 14.85 -24.57
C ASN A 2 19.85 13.83 -25.36
N GLU A 3 20.37 13.32 -26.48
CA GLU A 3 19.70 12.31 -27.33
C GLU A 3 19.29 11.06 -26.54
N GLU A 4 20.13 10.61 -25.62
CA GLU A 4 19.80 9.46 -24.74
C GLU A 4 18.53 9.67 -23.91
N LYS A 5 18.30 10.88 -23.39
CA LYS A 5 17.08 11.21 -22.63
C LYS A 5 15.83 11.24 -23.53
N LEU A 6 15.98 11.64 -24.78
CA LEU A 6 14.90 11.60 -25.77
C LEU A 6 14.50 10.15 -26.08
N ILE A 7 15.48 9.31 -26.37
CA ILE A 7 15.28 7.87 -26.65
C ILE A 7 14.61 7.19 -25.45
N GLN A 8 15.07 7.50 -24.22
CA GLN A 8 14.48 6.93 -23.00
C GLN A 8 13.02 7.34 -22.79
N ARG A 9 12.67 8.61 -23.08
CA ARG A 9 11.30 9.12 -23.00
C ARG A 9 10.40 8.53 -24.08
N ASP A 10 10.91 8.38 -25.28
CA ASP A 10 10.16 7.75 -26.37
C ASP A 10 9.89 6.26 -26.09
N ARG A 11 10.86 5.55 -25.49
CA ARG A 11 10.69 4.17 -25.04
C ARG A 11 9.56 4.00 -24.00
N MET A 12 9.33 4.98 -23.13
CA MET A 12 8.25 4.93 -22.14
C MET A 12 6.84 4.85 -22.77
N ARG A 13 6.67 5.27 -24.02
CA ARG A 13 5.38 5.16 -24.74
C ARG A 13 5.01 3.71 -25.08
N PHE A 14 6.00 2.85 -25.20
CA PHE A 14 5.84 1.46 -25.64
C PHE A 14 6.09 0.43 -24.53
N VAL A 15 6.73 0.82 -23.45
CA VAL A 15 7.10 -0.06 -22.32
C VAL A 15 6.24 0.25 -21.11
N LYS A 16 5.61 -0.78 -20.54
CA LYS A 16 4.80 -0.68 -19.34
C LYS A 16 5.64 -0.35 -18.11
N ASN A 17 5.08 0.39 -17.15
CA ASN A 17 5.71 0.73 -15.88
C ASN A 17 5.65 -0.45 -14.88
N SER A 18 6.33 -1.55 -15.21
CA SER A 18 6.32 -2.77 -14.39
C SER A 18 6.95 -2.57 -13.02
N MET A 19 7.93 -1.68 -12.88
CA MET A 19 8.56 -1.39 -11.58
C MET A 19 7.55 -0.91 -10.54
N CYS A 20 6.70 0.07 -10.90
CA CYS A 20 5.67 0.58 -9.99
C CYS A 20 4.63 -0.48 -9.65
N ALA A 21 4.20 -1.28 -10.62
CA ALA A 21 3.28 -2.38 -10.37
C ALA A 21 3.88 -3.44 -9.43
N ASN A 22 5.15 -3.81 -9.61
CA ASN A 22 5.83 -4.76 -8.73
C ASN A 22 5.94 -4.24 -7.29
N LEU A 23 6.16 -2.93 -7.10
CA LEU A 23 6.10 -2.31 -5.76
C LEU A 23 4.70 -2.41 -5.15
N CYS A 24 3.63 -2.22 -5.93
CA CYS A 24 2.27 -2.43 -5.45
C CYS A 24 2.04 -3.89 -5.02
N TYR A 25 2.49 -4.87 -5.80
CA TYR A 25 2.38 -6.28 -5.42
C TYR A 25 3.18 -6.63 -4.18
N LEU A 26 4.36 -6.03 -4.02
CA LEU A 26 5.14 -6.18 -2.78
C LEU A 26 4.38 -5.60 -1.59
N GLY A 27 3.77 -4.42 -1.73
CA GLY A 27 2.90 -3.83 -0.71
C GLY A 27 1.72 -4.73 -0.34
N LEU A 28 1.06 -5.34 -1.34
CA LEU A 28 -0.01 -6.33 -1.12
C LEU A 28 0.48 -7.54 -0.33
N LEU A 29 1.66 -8.07 -0.67
CA LEU A 29 2.24 -9.23 0.00
C LEU A 29 2.44 -8.97 1.50
N PHE A 30 2.97 -7.79 1.86
CA PHE A 30 3.15 -7.40 3.26
C PHE A 30 1.82 -7.20 3.99
N ASP A 31 0.79 -6.69 3.32
CA ASP A 31 -0.55 -6.59 3.90
C ASP A 31 -1.17 -7.97 4.15
N VAL A 32 -0.98 -8.94 3.26
CA VAL A 32 -1.40 -10.33 3.46
C VAL A 32 -0.69 -10.94 4.67
N PHE A 33 0.62 -10.70 4.84
CA PHE A 33 1.35 -11.17 6.03
C PHE A 33 0.79 -10.55 7.32
N TYR A 34 0.49 -9.25 7.30
CA TYR A 34 -0.18 -8.59 8.41
C TYR A 34 -1.54 -9.23 8.71
N PHE A 35 -2.34 -9.47 7.69
CA PHE A 35 -3.67 -10.07 7.82
C PHE A 35 -3.60 -11.47 8.46
N VAL A 36 -2.69 -12.32 7.99
CA VAL A 36 -2.48 -13.66 8.54
C VAL A 36 -2.02 -13.60 10.00
N LEU A 37 -1.16 -12.64 10.36
CA LEU A 37 -0.67 -12.46 11.72
C LEU A 37 -1.80 -12.01 12.66
N LEU A 38 -2.65 -11.08 12.20
CA LEU A 38 -3.79 -10.59 12.98
C LEU A 38 -4.84 -11.68 13.19
N TYR A 39 -5.13 -12.49 12.17
CA TYR A 39 -6.15 -13.54 12.24
C TYR A 39 -5.75 -14.70 13.19
N ARG A 40 -4.47 -14.88 13.43
CA ARG A 40 -3.96 -15.89 14.38
C ARG A 40 -3.98 -15.45 15.82
N SER A 41 -4.25 -14.18 16.13
CA SER A 41 -4.32 -13.70 17.51
C SER A 41 -5.68 -14.05 18.10
N ASP A 42 -5.68 -14.76 19.22
CA ASP A 42 -6.88 -15.02 20.03
C ASP A 42 -7.36 -13.71 20.68
N VAL A 43 -8.50 -13.21 20.22
CA VAL A 43 -9.06 -11.95 20.72
C VAL A 43 -10.45 -12.24 21.26
N GLY A 44 -10.48 -12.71 22.50
CA GLY A 44 -11.63 -13.34 23.14
C GLY A 44 -12.79 -12.45 23.57
N THR A 45 -12.98 -11.21 23.07
CA THR A 45 -14.11 -10.36 23.45
C THR A 45 -15.01 -9.98 22.28
N TYR A 46 -16.33 -9.80 22.53
CA TYR A 46 -17.33 -9.42 21.54
C TYR A 46 -16.93 -8.14 20.76
N TYR A 47 -16.38 -7.15 21.44
CA TYR A 47 -15.93 -5.89 20.81
C TYR A 47 -14.83 -6.14 19.76
N TYR A 48 -13.86 -6.98 20.08
CA TYR A 48 -12.79 -7.35 19.15
C TYR A 48 -13.30 -8.20 17.97
N THR A 49 -14.32 -9.00 18.16
CA THR A 49 -14.95 -9.78 17.07
C THR A 49 -15.50 -8.85 15.99
N ILE A 50 -16.15 -7.76 16.38
CA ILE A 50 -16.64 -6.74 15.42
C ILE A 50 -15.48 -6.03 14.73
N GLN A 51 -14.43 -5.65 15.46
CA GLN A 51 -13.25 -5.02 14.87
C GLN A 51 -12.52 -5.95 13.90
N ILE A 52 -12.41 -7.24 14.21
CA ILE A 52 -11.84 -8.24 13.32
C ILE A 52 -12.69 -8.35 12.05
N GLY A 53 -14.01 -8.43 12.16
CA GLY A 53 -14.92 -8.45 11.02
C GLY A 53 -14.74 -7.24 10.10
N ALA A 54 -14.73 -6.03 10.67
CA ALA A 54 -14.47 -4.80 9.94
C ALA A 54 -13.08 -4.79 9.29
N SER A 55 -12.06 -5.30 9.98
CA SER A 55 -10.70 -5.43 9.45
C SER A 55 -10.60 -6.41 8.28
N ILE A 56 -11.36 -7.52 8.31
CA ILE A 56 -11.43 -8.46 7.19
C ILE A 56 -12.02 -7.78 5.95
N VAL A 57 -13.15 -7.10 6.10
CA VAL A 57 -13.78 -6.37 4.99
C VAL A 57 -12.84 -5.30 4.44
N TYR A 58 -12.20 -4.53 5.32
CA TYR A 58 -11.20 -3.54 4.91
C TYR A 58 -10.05 -4.18 4.13
N ASN A 59 -9.49 -5.30 4.59
CA ASN A 59 -8.42 -6.00 3.90
C ASN A 59 -8.81 -6.45 2.49
N LEU A 60 -10.00 -7.02 2.35
CA LEU A 60 -10.49 -7.45 1.04
C LEU A 60 -10.64 -6.28 0.07
N LEU A 61 -11.21 -5.17 0.54
CA LEU A 61 -11.31 -3.93 -0.26
C LEU A 61 -9.94 -3.35 -0.59
N PHE A 62 -9.03 -3.33 0.38
CA PHE A 62 -7.65 -2.87 0.17
C PHE A 62 -6.95 -3.70 -0.92
N LEU A 63 -6.97 -5.03 -0.81
CA LEU A 63 -6.36 -5.92 -1.79
C LEU A 63 -6.94 -5.67 -3.20
N LEU A 64 -8.25 -5.54 -3.31
CA LEU A 64 -8.92 -5.28 -4.59
C LEU A 64 -8.51 -3.93 -5.18
N ILE A 65 -8.57 -2.85 -4.39
CA ILE A 65 -8.23 -1.49 -4.84
C ILE A 65 -6.78 -1.42 -5.29
N VAL A 66 -5.84 -1.96 -4.51
CA VAL A 66 -4.41 -1.91 -4.83
C VAL A 66 -4.10 -2.78 -6.05
N PHE A 67 -4.75 -3.96 -6.19
CA PHE A 67 -4.59 -4.80 -7.36
C PHE A 67 -5.05 -4.08 -8.64
N LEU A 68 -6.25 -3.50 -8.64
CA LEU A 68 -6.76 -2.72 -9.78
C LEU A 68 -5.87 -1.51 -10.08
N ALA A 69 -5.43 -0.79 -9.04
CA ALA A 69 -4.55 0.35 -9.20
C ALA A 69 -3.18 -0.07 -9.76
N SER A 70 -2.65 -1.26 -9.41
CA SER A 70 -1.38 -1.75 -9.92
C SER A 70 -1.42 -1.99 -11.43
N GLU A 71 -2.53 -2.49 -11.97
CA GLU A 71 -2.70 -2.68 -13.42
C GLU A 71 -2.75 -1.35 -14.18
N GLU A 72 -3.44 -0.36 -13.64
CA GLU A 72 -3.55 0.97 -14.25
C GLU A 72 -2.24 1.79 -14.14
N VAL A 73 -1.49 1.62 -13.07
CA VAL A 73 -0.16 2.24 -12.91
C VAL A 73 0.84 1.69 -13.92
N LYS A 74 0.70 0.46 -14.40
CA LYS A 74 1.49 -0.06 -15.53
C LYS A 74 1.34 0.80 -16.79
N ASN A 75 0.18 1.40 -16.99
CA ASN A 75 -0.13 2.24 -18.14
C ASN A 75 0.17 3.73 -17.89
N TYR A 76 0.94 4.07 -16.86
CA TYR A 76 1.24 5.46 -16.44
C TYR A 76 0.01 6.29 -16.08
N ASN A 77 -1.09 5.66 -15.65
CA ASN A 77 -2.30 6.36 -15.29
C ASN A 77 -2.12 7.08 -13.94
N LYS A 78 -2.04 8.40 -14.00
CA LYS A 78 -1.79 9.28 -12.86
C LYS A 78 -2.91 9.26 -11.82
N LYS A 79 -4.17 9.05 -12.23
CA LYS A 79 -5.32 9.05 -11.32
C LYS A 79 -5.19 7.93 -10.27
N TYR A 80 -4.75 6.76 -10.69
CA TYR A 80 -4.55 5.62 -9.79
C TYR A 80 -3.38 5.78 -8.84
N SER A 81 -2.39 6.62 -9.17
CA SER A 81 -1.34 6.97 -8.23
C SER A 81 -1.87 7.77 -7.04
N TYR A 82 -2.83 8.68 -7.24
CA TYR A 82 -3.46 9.38 -6.12
C TYR A 82 -4.28 8.43 -5.23
N ILE A 83 -4.92 7.41 -5.82
CA ILE A 83 -5.60 6.36 -5.06
C ILE A 83 -4.57 5.59 -4.22
N LEU A 84 -3.41 5.20 -4.79
CA LEU A 84 -2.34 4.53 -4.05
C LEU A 84 -1.76 5.38 -2.92
N LEU A 85 -1.65 6.71 -3.10
CA LEU A 85 -1.24 7.61 -2.00
C LEU A 85 -2.26 7.60 -0.86
N ALA A 86 -3.56 7.72 -1.19
CA ALA A 86 -4.61 7.68 -0.18
C ALA A 86 -4.62 6.34 0.57
N VAL A 87 -4.53 5.23 -0.15
CA VAL A 87 -4.51 3.88 0.44
C VAL A 87 -3.23 3.65 1.26
N GLY A 88 -2.07 4.14 0.79
CA GLY A 88 -0.81 4.09 1.55
C GLY A 88 -0.88 4.90 2.86
N ALA A 89 -1.51 6.09 2.84
CA ALA A 89 -1.76 6.87 4.04
C ALA A 89 -2.71 6.14 5.01
N MET A 90 -3.76 5.49 4.51
CA MET A 90 -4.68 4.68 5.31
C MET A 90 -3.96 3.51 6.00
N GLN A 91 -2.96 2.89 5.37
CA GLN A 91 -2.15 1.86 6.02
C GLN A 91 -1.35 2.40 7.22
N ILE A 92 -0.84 3.62 7.14
CA ILE A 92 -0.17 4.27 8.27
C ILE A 92 -1.17 4.51 9.42
N VAL A 93 -2.35 5.05 9.12
CA VAL A 93 -3.42 5.28 10.13
C VAL A 93 -3.80 3.96 10.80
N ARG A 94 -3.85 2.88 10.05
CA ARG A 94 -4.22 1.56 10.54
C ARG A 94 -3.28 1.02 11.62
N ILE A 95 -1.99 1.40 11.62
CA ILE A 95 -1.04 1.03 12.68
C ILE A 95 -1.56 1.52 14.05
N PHE A 96 -2.12 2.72 14.08
CA PHE A 96 -2.60 3.34 15.33
C PHE A 96 -3.97 2.83 15.75
N VAL A 97 -4.82 2.43 14.80
CA VAL A 97 -6.20 2.01 15.10
C VAL A 97 -6.27 0.59 15.66
N ILE A 98 -5.55 -0.39 15.08
CA ILE A 98 -5.69 -1.80 15.45
C ILE A 98 -4.49 -2.30 16.27
N PRO A 99 -3.25 -2.33 15.77
CA PRO A 99 -2.13 -2.87 16.54
C PRO A 99 -1.86 -2.10 17.83
N MET A 100 -1.91 -0.78 17.78
CA MET A 100 -1.66 0.05 18.96
C MET A 100 -2.76 -0.10 20.01
N ALA A 101 -4.03 -0.13 19.58
CA ALA A 101 -5.16 -0.32 20.49
C ALA A 101 -5.15 -1.72 21.15
N ALA A 102 -4.81 -2.76 20.37
CA ALA A 102 -4.70 -4.12 20.89
C ALA A 102 -3.50 -4.31 21.84
N HIS A 103 -2.40 -3.59 21.57
CA HIS A 103 -1.23 -3.61 22.46
C HIS A 103 -1.48 -2.86 23.79
N ALA A 104 -2.27 -1.78 23.74
CA ALA A 104 -2.66 -1.02 24.95
C ALA A 104 -3.76 -1.69 25.78
N ALA A 105 -4.51 -2.64 25.21
CA ALA A 105 -5.57 -3.36 25.92
C ALA A 105 -5.00 -4.50 26.74
N THR A 106 -5.51 -4.67 27.98
CA THR A 106 -5.16 -5.81 28.88
C THR A 106 -6.34 -6.73 29.06
N ILE A 107 -6.06 -8.02 29.21
CA ILE A 107 -6.99 -9.06 29.61
C ILE A 107 -6.47 -9.72 30.88
N VAL A 108 -7.39 -10.22 31.72
CA VAL A 108 -7.01 -10.99 32.91
C VAL A 108 -6.98 -12.46 32.52
N GLU A 109 -5.79 -13.05 32.50
CA GLU A 109 -5.57 -14.46 32.22
C GLU A 109 -4.87 -15.07 33.47
N ASP A 110 -5.44 -16.11 34.05
CA ASP A 110 -4.96 -16.78 35.28
C ASP A 110 -4.71 -15.83 36.48
N GLY A 111 -5.48 -14.73 36.57
CA GLY A 111 -5.33 -13.75 37.65
C GLY A 111 -4.23 -12.70 37.44
N ALA A 112 -3.54 -12.71 36.32
CA ALA A 112 -2.57 -11.70 35.90
C ALA A 112 -3.09 -10.85 34.77
N GLU A 113 -2.78 -9.54 34.77
CA GLU A 113 -3.06 -8.68 33.64
C GLU A 113 -2.02 -8.90 32.50
N VAL A 114 -2.48 -9.36 31.35
CA VAL A 114 -1.64 -9.60 30.17
C VAL A 114 -2.13 -8.74 29.03
N ALA A 115 -1.21 -8.17 28.24
CA ALA A 115 -1.57 -7.41 27.05
C ALA A 115 -2.20 -8.32 26.00
N VAL A 116 -3.30 -7.87 25.36
CA VAL A 116 -4.00 -8.60 24.28
C VAL A 116 -3.06 -8.89 23.12
N MET A 117 -2.14 -7.97 22.84
CA MET A 117 -1.09 -8.14 21.83
C MET A 117 0.28 -7.93 22.47
N GLY A 118 1.13 -8.97 22.47
CA GLY A 118 2.49 -8.86 22.99
C GLY A 118 3.40 -7.98 22.10
N ASP A 119 4.48 -7.47 22.70
CA ASP A 119 5.45 -6.55 22.05
C ASP A 119 5.94 -7.08 20.71
N SER A 120 6.33 -8.34 20.64
CA SER A 120 6.84 -8.97 19.43
C SER A 120 5.81 -9.00 18.29
N GLN A 121 4.54 -9.25 18.62
CA GLN A 121 3.44 -9.27 17.64
C GLN A 121 3.10 -7.85 17.18
N PHE A 122 3.08 -6.88 18.11
CA PHE A 122 2.90 -5.48 17.79
C PHE A 122 3.96 -4.95 16.81
N ILE A 123 5.23 -5.20 17.12
CA ILE A 123 6.35 -4.74 16.25
C ILE A 123 6.24 -5.36 14.85
N ARG A 124 5.95 -6.66 14.73
CA ARG A 124 5.79 -7.33 13.44
C ARG A 124 4.60 -6.76 12.66
N SER A 125 3.47 -6.55 13.32
CA SER A 125 2.26 -5.97 12.71
C SER A 125 2.52 -4.56 12.19
N ALA A 126 3.12 -3.71 13.00
CA ALA A 126 3.48 -2.35 12.63
C ALA A 126 4.49 -2.32 11.48
N LEU A 127 5.50 -3.21 11.50
CA LEU A 127 6.50 -3.32 10.45
C LEU A 127 5.87 -3.70 9.10
N TYR A 128 4.99 -4.72 9.08
CA TYR A 128 4.34 -5.14 7.83
C TYR A 128 3.48 -4.03 7.23
N LEU A 129 2.69 -3.33 8.05
CA LEU A 129 1.89 -2.20 7.60
C LEU A 129 2.76 -1.02 7.12
N ALA A 130 3.85 -0.71 7.81
CA ALA A 130 4.78 0.36 7.43
C ALA A 130 5.48 0.07 6.10
N VAL A 131 5.94 -1.17 5.89
CA VAL A 131 6.57 -1.59 4.63
C VAL A 131 5.55 -1.58 3.49
N SER A 132 4.32 -2.08 3.73
CA SER A 132 3.22 -2.00 2.76
C SER A 132 2.95 -0.56 2.35
N ALA A 133 2.77 0.35 3.34
CA ALA A 133 2.55 1.77 3.09
C ALA A 133 3.69 2.41 2.28
N ALA A 134 4.95 2.14 2.67
CA ALA A 134 6.12 2.67 1.98
C ALA A 134 6.16 2.21 0.50
N CYS A 135 5.91 0.94 0.23
CA CYS A 135 5.87 0.41 -1.14
C CYS A 135 4.81 1.11 -2.00
N LEU A 136 3.60 1.32 -1.46
CA LEU A 136 2.50 1.97 -2.18
C LEU A 136 2.80 3.45 -2.43
N ILE A 137 3.29 4.18 -1.43
CA ILE A 137 3.63 5.60 -1.54
C ILE A 137 4.77 5.80 -2.54
N VAL A 138 5.84 5.02 -2.46
CA VAL A 138 6.96 5.08 -3.41
C VAL A 138 6.50 4.77 -4.82
N SER A 139 5.70 3.71 -5.00
CA SER A 139 5.11 3.38 -6.30
C SER A 139 4.31 4.54 -6.89
N ALA A 140 3.45 5.16 -6.07
CA ALA A 140 2.61 6.27 -6.47
C ALA A 140 3.44 7.50 -6.88
N VAL A 141 4.41 7.91 -6.06
CA VAL A 141 5.27 9.07 -6.33
C VAL A 141 6.08 8.86 -7.61
N VAL A 142 6.72 7.69 -7.77
CA VAL A 142 7.49 7.36 -8.97
C VAL A 142 6.61 7.35 -10.20
N ASN A 143 5.38 6.79 -10.11
CA ASN A 143 4.46 6.79 -11.25
C ASN A 143 4.00 8.20 -11.63
N ILE A 144 3.71 9.08 -10.66
CA ILE A 144 3.37 10.49 -10.94
C ILE A 144 4.53 11.18 -11.67
N MET A 145 5.75 11.01 -11.21
CA MET A 145 6.93 11.61 -11.85
C MET A 145 7.11 11.12 -13.30
N ARG A 146 6.99 9.81 -13.50
CA ARG A 146 7.11 9.20 -14.84
C ARG A 146 5.96 9.60 -15.77
N SER A 147 4.74 9.65 -15.26
CA SER A 147 3.55 10.08 -16.02
C SER A 147 3.69 11.54 -16.44
N ASN A 148 4.14 12.44 -15.56
CA ASN A 148 4.40 13.84 -15.91
C ASN A 148 5.46 13.96 -17.02
N THR A 149 6.53 13.15 -16.92
CA THR A 149 7.59 13.15 -17.94
C THR A 149 7.06 12.68 -19.30
N LEU A 150 6.21 11.65 -19.30
CA LEU A 150 5.59 11.12 -20.51
C LEU A 150 4.61 12.11 -21.13
N GLU A 151 3.76 12.77 -20.34
CA GLU A 151 2.85 13.81 -20.81
C GLU A 151 3.59 14.98 -21.44
N ALA A 152 4.68 15.45 -20.81
CA ALA A 152 5.51 16.53 -21.34
C ALA A 152 6.18 16.15 -22.68
N HIS A 153 6.63 14.90 -22.80
CA HIS A 153 7.23 14.39 -24.02
C HIS A 153 6.21 14.28 -25.16
N ASN A 154 5.00 13.79 -24.88
CA ASN A 154 3.92 13.71 -25.88
C ASN A 154 3.52 15.09 -26.40
N LYS A 155 3.38 16.09 -25.52
CA LYS A 155 3.11 17.48 -25.91
C LYS A 155 4.20 18.07 -26.81
N TYR A 156 5.47 17.76 -26.50
CA TYR A 156 6.60 18.18 -27.32
C TYR A 156 6.53 17.57 -28.73
N LEU A 157 6.21 16.28 -28.86
CA LEU A 157 6.06 15.64 -30.17
C LEU A 157 4.86 16.15 -30.95
N GLU A 158 3.77 16.49 -30.29
CA GLU A 158 2.60 17.13 -30.94
C GLU A 158 2.94 18.51 -31.49
N SER A 159 3.69 19.32 -30.76
CA SER A 159 4.13 20.65 -31.21
C SER A 159 5.12 20.62 -32.37
N GLN A 160 5.80 19.50 -32.63
CA GLN A 160 6.66 19.34 -33.79
C GLN A 160 5.92 18.89 -35.04
N LYS A 161 4.68 18.40 -34.92
CA LYS A 161 3.85 17.95 -36.03
C LYS A 161 2.91 19.03 -36.56
N ALA A 162 2.68 20.07 -35.74
CA ALA A 162 1.89 21.25 -36.11
C ALA A 162 2.75 22.30 -36.83
#